data_5ac421604fa15a5cd016646385d37011
#
_entry.id   5ac421604fa15a5cd016646385d37011
#
_cell.length_a   1.000
_cell.length_b   1.000
_cell.length_c   1.000
_cell.angle_alpha   90.00
_cell.angle_beta   90.00
_cell.angle_gamma   90.00
#
_symmetry.space_group_name_H-M   'P 1'
#
loop_
_entity.id
_entity.type
_entity.pdbx_description
1 polymer ?
#
loop_
_entity_poly.entity_id
_entity_poly.type
_entity_poly.pdbx_seq_one_letter_code
_entity_poly.pdbx_strand_id
1 'polypeptide(L)'
;GIILGIVAGITYHIKVIPFIVFLAIVIALFLQKERWYQKCILLLMMCLTLGGVIQCIGVYSDQYAEDCFGITDAIKDEWEYPLTHWIMMGLNEKSDGGYMQEDVAYTATFETRKERTEENVRVILARLRCFGAADYIQFIFFDKMPRTWGDSCFAGDDYLFRMPYLPECPLVQIMKWNGTSHSYCLIYTWTYYVILFFGIVLSGLLALGHRGRQDPMMIGRIAMIGIALFQILWECNSRYVITFLPMMILMALDGYFTCKQRLTQAD
;
A
#
# COMPACT_ATOMS: atom_id res chain seq x y z
N GLY A 1 -1.76 23.75 0.62
CA GLY A 1 -1.23 23.14 -0.64
C GLY A 1 0.25 22.82 -0.54
N ILE A 2 1.08 23.83 -0.29
CA ILE A 2 2.55 23.70 -0.29
C ILE A 2 3.05 22.57 0.62
N ILE A 3 2.68 22.58 1.88
CA ILE A 3 3.11 21.56 2.86
C ILE A 3 2.71 20.15 2.40
N LEU A 4 1.49 19.98 1.91
CA LEU A 4 1.03 18.68 1.41
C LEU A 4 1.84 18.21 0.19
N GLY A 5 2.17 19.13 -0.74
CA GLY A 5 3.02 18.82 -1.87
C GLY A 5 4.44 18.42 -1.46
N ILE A 6 5.04 19.12 -0.49
CA ILE A 6 6.36 18.78 0.06
C ILE A 6 6.34 17.38 0.70
N VAL A 7 5.39 17.13 1.60
CA VAL A 7 5.27 15.83 2.29
C VAL A 7 5.05 14.70 1.28
N ALA A 8 4.18 14.90 0.29
CA ALA A 8 3.92 13.91 -0.76
C ALA A 8 5.18 13.64 -1.60
N GLY A 9 5.97 14.67 -1.94
CA GLY A 9 7.21 14.53 -2.69
C GLY A 9 8.29 13.75 -1.93
N ILE A 10 8.49 14.05 -0.65
CA ILE A 10 9.39 13.26 0.23
C ILE A 10 8.91 11.81 0.32
N THR A 11 7.61 11.62 0.56
CA THR A 11 7.01 10.30 0.69
C THR A 11 7.16 9.46 -0.58
N TYR A 12 7.06 10.07 -1.75
CA TYR A 12 7.27 9.42 -3.04
C TYR A 12 8.66 8.78 -3.15
N HIS A 13 9.72 9.46 -2.69
CA HIS A 13 11.08 8.94 -2.70
C HIS A 13 11.33 7.84 -1.65
N ILE A 14 10.61 7.86 -0.52
CA ILE A 14 10.72 6.81 0.48
C ILE A 14 9.97 5.56 0.05
N LYS A 15 8.72 5.73 -0.39
CA LYS A 15 7.85 4.64 -0.83
C LYS A 15 6.66 5.20 -1.62
N VAL A 16 6.38 4.63 -2.78
CA VAL A 16 5.29 5.12 -3.66
C VAL A 16 3.89 4.84 -3.11
N ILE A 17 3.70 3.75 -2.35
CA ILE A 17 2.38 3.31 -1.88
C ILE A 17 1.63 4.37 -1.07
N PRO A 18 2.23 5.11 -0.11
CA PRO A 18 1.55 6.20 0.58
C PRO A 18 1.07 7.34 -0.32
N PHE A 19 1.52 7.40 -1.57
CA PHE A 19 1.00 8.35 -2.56
C PHE A 19 -0.50 8.17 -2.83
N ILE A 20 -1.04 6.98 -2.54
CA ILE A 20 -2.48 6.71 -2.56
C ILE A 20 -3.24 7.65 -1.59
N VAL A 21 -2.64 7.98 -0.44
CA VAL A 21 -3.22 8.95 0.50
C VAL A 21 -3.26 10.35 -0.12
N PHE A 22 -2.23 10.74 -0.87
CA PHE A 22 -2.24 12.01 -1.60
C PHE A 22 -3.38 12.05 -2.63
N LEU A 23 -3.57 10.97 -3.40
CA LEU A 23 -4.70 10.86 -4.33
C LEU A 23 -6.05 10.92 -3.60
N ALA A 24 -6.15 10.28 -2.43
CA ALA A 24 -7.36 10.36 -1.60
C ALA A 24 -7.66 11.80 -1.13
N ILE A 25 -6.64 12.58 -0.78
CA ILE A 25 -6.78 14.00 -0.42
C ILE A 25 -7.28 14.79 -1.63
N VAL A 26 -6.73 14.55 -2.82
CA VAL A 26 -7.16 15.22 -4.05
C VAL A 26 -8.64 14.91 -4.35
N ILE A 27 -9.02 13.63 -4.29
CA ILE A 27 -10.43 13.23 -4.49
C ILE A 27 -11.33 13.87 -3.45
N ALA A 28 -10.96 13.82 -2.17
CA ALA A 28 -11.73 14.43 -1.09
C ALA A 28 -11.90 15.95 -1.27
N LEU A 29 -10.87 16.64 -1.77
CA LEU A 29 -10.94 18.06 -2.11
C LEU A 29 -12.02 18.35 -3.16
N PHE A 30 -12.14 17.51 -4.20
CA PHE A 30 -13.17 17.67 -5.21
C PHE A 30 -14.58 17.37 -4.70
N LEU A 31 -14.72 16.48 -3.73
CA LEU A 31 -16.02 16.15 -3.11
C LEU A 31 -16.53 17.22 -2.14
N GLN A 32 -15.68 18.13 -1.64
CA GLN A 32 -16.08 19.21 -0.75
C GLN A 32 -16.88 20.30 -1.50
N LYS A 33 -17.73 21.04 -0.78
CA LYS A 33 -18.60 22.10 -1.35
C LYS A 33 -17.89 23.47 -1.49
N GLU A 34 -16.57 23.45 -1.65
CA GLU A 34 -15.80 24.68 -1.85
C GLU A 34 -15.87 25.19 -3.29
N ARG A 35 -15.49 26.47 -3.49
CA ARG A 35 -15.49 27.08 -4.81
C ARG A 35 -14.44 26.42 -5.71
N TRP A 36 -14.82 26.06 -6.93
CA TRP A 36 -13.98 25.29 -7.84
C TRP A 36 -12.60 25.91 -8.10
N TYR A 37 -12.51 27.26 -8.22
CA TYR A 37 -11.25 27.93 -8.46
C TYR A 37 -10.28 27.81 -7.27
N GLN A 38 -10.80 27.79 -6.03
CA GLN A 38 -9.98 27.58 -4.83
C GLN A 38 -9.38 26.17 -4.83
N LYS A 39 -10.16 25.17 -5.26
CA LYS A 39 -9.68 23.79 -5.44
C LYS A 39 -8.59 23.70 -6.49
N CYS A 40 -8.78 24.38 -7.65
CA CYS A 40 -7.79 24.42 -8.72
C CYS A 40 -6.48 25.09 -8.27
N ILE A 41 -6.54 26.22 -7.57
CA ILE A 41 -5.36 26.90 -7.03
C ILE A 41 -4.64 25.99 -6.03
N LEU A 42 -5.37 25.37 -5.09
CA LEU A 42 -4.79 24.47 -4.11
C LEU A 42 -4.11 23.27 -4.76
N LEU A 43 -4.78 22.64 -5.74
CA LEU A 43 -4.23 21.52 -6.49
C LEU A 43 -2.98 21.93 -7.29
N LEU A 44 -3.01 23.08 -7.96
CA LEU A 44 -1.86 23.60 -8.68
C LEU A 44 -0.65 23.79 -7.75
N MET A 45 -0.85 24.41 -6.59
CA MET A 45 0.19 24.58 -5.57
C MET A 45 0.72 23.23 -5.07
N MET A 46 -0.16 22.26 -4.83
CA MET A 46 0.23 20.90 -4.44
C MET A 46 1.07 20.22 -5.52
N CYS A 47 0.62 20.27 -6.77
CA CYS A 47 1.33 19.64 -7.89
C CYS A 47 2.68 20.29 -8.19
N LEU A 48 2.76 21.62 -8.15
CA LEU A 48 4.03 22.35 -8.38
C LEU A 48 5.06 22.03 -7.29
N THR A 49 4.64 22.03 -6.01
CA THR A 49 5.53 21.71 -4.90
C THR A 49 5.92 20.24 -4.89
N LEU A 50 4.98 19.32 -5.16
CA LEU A 50 5.24 17.90 -5.34
C LEU A 50 6.29 17.65 -6.43
N GLY A 51 6.06 18.19 -7.63
CA GLY A 51 6.98 18.04 -8.78
C GLY A 51 8.36 18.64 -8.49
N GLY A 52 8.41 19.83 -7.88
CA GLY A 52 9.66 20.47 -7.47
C GLY A 52 10.45 19.62 -6.47
N VAL A 53 9.80 19.06 -5.45
CA VAL A 53 10.47 18.20 -4.46
C VAL A 53 10.95 16.89 -5.09
N ILE A 54 10.12 16.24 -5.92
CA ILE A 54 10.52 15.00 -6.62
C ILE A 54 11.75 15.28 -7.48
N GLN A 55 11.75 16.37 -8.26
CA GLN A 55 12.87 16.72 -9.11
C GLN A 55 14.13 17.05 -8.30
N CYS A 56 14.03 17.86 -7.25
CA CYS A 56 15.17 18.24 -6.42
C CYS A 56 15.81 17.04 -5.72
N ILE A 57 14.98 16.17 -5.09
CA ILE A 57 15.51 14.98 -4.41
C ILE A 57 16.06 13.99 -5.43
N GLY A 58 15.38 13.79 -6.58
CA GLY A 58 15.84 12.90 -7.64
C GLY A 58 17.22 13.30 -8.14
N VAL A 59 17.39 14.55 -8.59
CA VAL A 59 18.68 15.06 -9.08
C VAL A 59 19.78 14.93 -8.02
N TYR A 60 19.49 15.31 -6.77
CA TYR A 60 20.47 15.18 -5.68
C TYR A 60 20.84 13.72 -5.41
N SER A 61 19.86 12.82 -5.36
CA SER A 61 20.08 11.40 -5.14
C SER A 61 20.89 10.76 -6.27
N ASP A 62 20.61 11.14 -7.52
CA ASP A 62 21.31 10.62 -8.70
C ASP A 62 22.77 11.07 -8.70
N GLN A 63 23.03 12.37 -8.47
CA GLN A 63 24.40 12.90 -8.34
C GLN A 63 25.15 12.24 -7.18
N TYR A 64 24.52 12.11 -6.03
CA TYR A 64 25.14 11.45 -4.88
C TYR A 64 25.47 9.97 -5.14
N ALA A 65 24.59 9.26 -5.83
CA ALA A 65 24.81 7.86 -6.20
C ALA A 65 25.96 7.71 -7.20
N GLU A 66 26.07 8.63 -8.16
CA GLU A 66 27.19 8.65 -9.12
C GLU A 66 28.51 9.02 -8.46
N ASP A 67 28.54 10.11 -7.68
CA ASP A 67 29.76 10.66 -7.06
C ASP A 67 30.33 9.71 -5.97
N CYS A 68 29.47 9.11 -5.15
CA CYS A 68 29.90 8.31 -4.00
C CYS A 68 30.03 6.82 -4.31
N PHE A 69 29.24 6.29 -5.23
CA PHE A 69 29.15 4.84 -5.50
C PHE A 69 29.41 4.47 -6.96
N GLY A 70 29.61 5.43 -7.86
CA GLY A 70 29.81 5.20 -9.29
C GLY A 70 28.56 4.62 -9.98
N ILE A 71 27.37 4.78 -9.39
CA ILE A 71 26.12 4.25 -9.95
C ILE A 71 25.61 5.21 -11.02
N THR A 72 25.96 4.93 -12.27
CA THR A 72 25.49 5.67 -13.45
C THR A 72 24.07 5.25 -13.86
N ASP A 73 23.44 6.04 -14.73
CA ASP A 73 22.10 5.69 -15.26
C ASP A 73 22.11 4.35 -16.01
N ALA A 74 23.22 3.98 -16.65
CA ALA A 74 23.35 2.67 -17.29
C ALA A 74 23.30 1.51 -16.27
N ILE A 75 23.94 1.67 -15.11
CA ILE A 75 23.90 0.68 -14.03
C ILE A 75 22.49 0.61 -13.42
N LYS A 76 21.83 1.77 -13.26
CA LYS A 76 20.43 1.79 -12.79
C LYS A 76 19.50 1.05 -13.76
N ASP A 77 19.63 1.31 -15.05
CA ASP A 77 18.84 0.63 -16.09
C ASP A 77 19.05 -0.89 -16.08
N GLU A 78 20.25 -1.34 -15.74
CA GLU A 78 20.56 -2.78 -15.60
C GLU A 78 19.93 -3.40 -14.34
N TRP A 79 19.86 -2.65 -13.22
CA TRP A 79 19.44 -3.22 -11.92
C TRP A 79 17.96 -2.98 -11.60
N GLU A 80 17.37 -1.91 -12.12
CA GLU A 80 16.00 -1.56 -11.80
C GLU A 80 14.97 -2.46 -12.50
N TYR A 81 14.07 -2.99 -11.70
CA TYR A 81 12.89 -3.67 -12.22
C TYR A 81 11.81 -2.64 -12.60
N PRO A 82 11.26 -2.71 -13.85
CA PRO A 82 10.19 -1.80 -14.26
C PRO A 82 8.91 -2.07 -13.48
N LEU A 83 8.00 -1.09 -13.42
CA LEU A 83 6.71 -1.23 -12.74
C LEU A 83 5.89 -2.43 -13.25
N THR A 84 6.05 -2.78 -14.52
CA THR A 84 5.41 -3.95 -15.13
C THR A 84 5.81 -5.27 -14.48
N HIS A 85 7.01 -5.35 -13.86
CA HIS A 85 7.43 -6.54 -13.11
C HIS A 85 6.50 -6.83 -11.91
N TRP A 86 6.16 -5.81 -11.14
CA TRP A 86 5.28 -5.95 -9.98
C TRP A 86 3.84 -6.27 -10.37
N ILE A 87 3.37 -5.75 -11.52
CA ILE A 87 2.06 -6.09 -12.08
C ILE A 87 2.07 -7.55 -12.58
N MET A 88 3.14 -7.95 -13.26
CA MET A 88 3.31 -9.33 -13.71
C MET A 88 3.24 -10.33 -12.56
N MET A 89 3.99 -10.08 -11.46
CA MET A 89 3.92 -10.89 -10.24
C MET A 89 2.52 -10.87 -9.62
N GLY A 90 1.89 -9.69 -9.58
CA GLY A 90 0.54 -9.52 -9.04
C GLY A 90 -0.54 -10.34 -9.75
N LEU A 91 -0.27 -10.82 -10.96
CA LEU A 91 -1.16 -11.66 -11.77
C LEU A 91 -0.73 -13.14 -11.79
N ASN A 92 0.21 -13.55 -10.94
CA ASN A 92 0.68 -14.92 -10.89
C ASN A 92 -0.17 -15.75 -9.91
N GLU A 93 -1.01 -16.66 -10.45
CA GLU A 93 -1.88 -17.54 -9.65
C GLU A 93 -1.08 -18.47 -8.73
N LYS A 94 0.08 -18.97 -9.17
CA LYS A 94 0.90 -19.89 -8.36
C LYS A 94 1.39 -19.30 -7.04
N SER A 95 1.47 -17.96 -6.97
CA SER A 95 1.92 -17.24 -5.78
C SER A 95 0.82 -16.40 -5.13
N ASP A 96 -0.45 -16.64 -5.49
CA ASP A 96 -1.60 -15.83 -5.05
C ASP A 96 -1.38 -14.33 -5.28
N GLY A 97 -0.70 -13.99 -6.38
CA GLY A 97 -0.29 -12.63 -6.70
C GLY A 97 0.82 -12.05 -5.84
N GLY A 98 1.51 -12.86 -5.04
CA GLY A 98 2.65 -12.45 -4.22
C GLY A 98 3.99 -12.65 -4.90
N TYR A 99 5.07 -12.49 -4.12
CA TYR A 99 6.43 -12.69 -4.59
C TYR A 99 6.65 -14.08 -5.20
N MET A 100 7.26 -14.13 -6.40
CA MET A 100 7.62 -15.34 -7.11
C MET A 100 9.02 -15.23 -7.68
N GLN A 101 9.92 -16.12 -7.23
CA GLN A 101 11.33 -16.13 -7.68
C GLN A 101 11.46 -16.40 -9.18
N GLU A 102 10.56 -17.22 -9.76
CA GLU A 102 10.54 -17.49 -11.19
C GLU A 102 10.29 -16.23 -12.04
N ASP A 103 9.38 -15.35 -11.58
CA ASP A 103 9.09 -14.08 -12.25
C ASP A 103 10.27 -13.10 -12.13
N VAL A 104 10.97 -13.11 -10.99
CA VAL A 104 12.19 -12.32 -10.80
C VAL A 104 13.28 -12.79 -11.75
N ALA A 105 13.54 -14.12 -11.80
CA ALA A 105 14.52 -14.69 -12.71
C ALA A 105 14.18 -14.41 -14.18
N TYR A 106 12.90 -14.53 -14.56
CA TYR A 106 12.45 -14.23 -15.91
C TYR A 106 12.74 -12.77 -16.30
N THR A 107 12.35 -11.81 -15.46
CA THR A 107 12.63 -10.39 -15.75
C THR A 107 14.13 -10.10 -15.83
N ALA A 108 14.94 -10.77 -15.00
CA ALA A 108 16.40 -10.60 -14.98
C ALA A 108 17.11 -11.17 -16.21
N THR A 109 16.45 -11.97 -17.05
CA THR A 109 17.07 -12.51 -18.30
C THR A 109 17.27 -11.45 -19.38
N PHE A 110 16.57 -10.31 -19.30
CA PHE A 110 16.63 -9.25 -20.29
C PHE A 110 17.59 -8.14 -19.82
N GLU A 111 18.41 -7.64 -20.72
CA GLU A 111 19.49 -6.70 -20.39
C GLU A 111 18.95 -5.29 -20.14
N THR A 112 18.06 -4.81 -21.02
CA THR A 112 17.57 -3.43 -20.96
C THR A 112 16.23 -3.30 -20.24
N ARG A 113 16.00 -2.15 -19.57
CA ARG A 113 14.71 -1.83 -18.96
C ARG A 113 13.55 -1.84 -19.95
N LYS A 114 13.82 -1.47 -21.22
CA LYS A 114 12.82 -1.49 -22.28
C LYS A 114 12.41 -2.92 -22.62
N GLU A 115 13.35 -3.83 -22.83
CA GLU A 115 13.08 -5.25 -23.07
C GLU A 115 12.32 -5.89 -21.91
N ARG A 116 12.77 -5.64 -20.68
CA ARG A 116 12.07 -6.09 -19.44
C ARG A 116 10.62 -5.62 -19.43
N THR A 117 10.37 -4.35 -19.79
CA THR A 117 9.02 -3.79 -19.83
C THR A 117 8.15 -4.48 -20.88
N GLU A 118 8.66 -4.64 -22.10
CA GLU A 118 7.94 -5.25 -23.22
C GLU A 118 7.60 -6.73 -22.94
N GLU A 119 8.56 -7.49 -22.43
CA GLU A 119 8.36 -8.91 -22.12
C GLU A 119 7.44 -9.11 -20.91
N ASN A 120 7.57 -8.29 -19.86
CA ASN A 120 6.64 -8.32 -18.74
C ASN A 120 5.20 -7.98 -19.17
N VAL A 121 5.01 -7.00 -20.06
CA VAL A 121 3.68 -6.70 -20.64
C VAL A 121 3.14 -7.88 -21.43
N ARG A 122 3.98 -8.60 -22.19
CA ARG A 122 3.57 -9.81 -22.90
C ARG A 122 3.04 -10.88 -21.93
N VAL A 123 3.75 -11.13 -20.82
CA VAL A 123 3.32 -12.08 -19.80
C VAL A 123 2.03 -11.60 -19.09
N ILE A 124 1.93 -10.31 -18.76
CA ILE A 124 0.72 -9.70 -18.18
C ILE A 124 -0.50 -9.98 -19.08
N LEU A 125 -0.38 -9.68 -20.36
CA LEU A 125 -1.47 -9.90 -21.32
C LEU A 125 -1.81 -11.38 -21.48
N ALA A 126 -0.81 -12.27 -21.46
CA ALA A 126 -1.02 -13.71 -21.49
C ALA A 126 -1.78 -14.19 -20.25
N ARG A 127 -1.37 -13.78 -19.04
CA ARG A 127 -2.05 -14.13 -17.79
C ARG A 127 -3.49 -13.61 -17.76
N LEU A 128 -3.72 -12.35 -18.13
CA LEU A 128 -5.07 -11.77 -18.20
C LEU A 128 -5.99 -12.48 -19.21
N ARG A 129 -5.43 -12.99 -20.33
CA ARG A 129 -6.21 -13.77 -21.30
C ARG A 129 -6.55 -15.17 -20.79
N CYS A 130 -5.71 -15.76 -19.93
CA CYS A 130 -5.99 -17.05 -19.32
C CYS A 130 -7.09 -16.94 -18.25
N PHE A 131 -7.23 -15.80 -17.59
CA PHE A 131 -8.33 -15.59 -16.65
C PHE A 131 -9.66 -15.42 -17.39
N GLY A 132 -10.68 -16.20 -17.00
CA GLY A 132 -12.06 -15.81 -17.19
C GLY A 132 -12.45 -14.67 -16.24
N ALA A 133 -13.46 -13.89 -16.57
CA ALA A 133 -13.88 -12.78 -15.69
C ALA A 133 -14.27 -13.27 -14.27
N ALA A 134 -14.95 -14.41 -14.16
CA ALA A 134 -15.31 -15.03 -12.90
C ALA A 134 -14.08 -15.52 -12.12
N ASP A 135 -13.15 -16.20 -12.82
CA ASP A 135 -11.93 -16.74 -12.21
C ASP A 135 -11.04 -15.61 -11.69
N TYR A 136 -10.93 -14.49 -12.43
CA TYR A 136 -10.17 -13.33 -11.98
C TYR A 136 -10.80 -12.68 -10.72
N ILE A 137 -12.12 -12.58 -10.67
CA ILE A 137 -12.82 -12.10 -9.47
C ILE A 137 -12.57 -13.04 -8.29
N GLN A 138 -12.66 -14.35 -8.52
CA GLN A 138 -12.35 -15.35 -7.50
C GLN A 138 -10.90 -15.20 -7.00
N PHE A 139 -9.92 -15.13 -7.90
CA PHE A 139 -8.52 -14.91 -7.58
C PHE A 139 -8.29 -13.64 -6.74
N ILE A 140 -8.97 -12.52 -7.07
CA ILE A 140 -8.86 -11.28 -6.27
C ILE A 140 -9.37 -11.51 -4.86
N PHE A 141 -10.58 -12.06 -4.69
CA PHE A 141 -11.25 -12.09 -3.38
C PHE A 141 -10.81 -13.25 -2.49
N PHE A 142 -10.42 -14.39 -3.05
CA PHE A 142 -10.12 -15.60 -2.27
C PHE A 142 -8.63 -15.92 -2.18
N ASP A 143 -7.79 -15.37 -3.06
CA ASP A 143 -6.35 -15.58 -3.03
C ASP A 143 -5.61 -14.29 -2.67
N LYS A 144 -5.74 -13.24 -3.47
CA LYS A 144 -5.01 -11.98 -3.28
C LYS A 144 -5.42 -11.21 -2.03
N MET A 145 -6.72 -11.01 -1.80
CA MET A 145 -7.21 -10.25 -0.65
C MET A 145 -6.85 -10.93 0.69
N PRO A 146 -7.07 -12.23 0.90
CA PRO A 146 -6.63 -12.90 2.12
C PRO A 146 -5.12 -12.82 2.32
N ARG A 147 -4.31 -12.98 1.28
CA ARG A 147 -2.85 -12.87 1.36
C ARG A 147 -2.40 -11.49 1.83
N THR A 148 -3.09 -10.44 1.39
CA THR A 148 -2.71 -9.07 1.73
C THR A 148 -3.30 -8.58 3.06
N TRP A 149 -4.60 -8.86 3.27
CA TRP A 149 -5.37 -8.32 4.38
C TRP A 149 -5.58 -9.33 5.51
N GLY A 150 -5.23 -10.61 5.28
CA GLY A 150 -5.36 -11.67 6.26
C GLY A 150 -4.14 -11.86 7.16
N ASP A 151 -3.07 -11.10 6.98
CA ASP A 151 -1.87 -11.20 7.80
C ASP A 151 -1.81 -10.08 8.84
N SER A 152 -2.07 -10.45 10.09
CA SER A 152 -2.05 -9.55 11.24
C SER A 152 -0.64 -9.14 11.70
N CYS A 153 0.40 -9.82 11.20
CA CYS A 153 1.80 -9.52 11.48
C CYS A 153 2.46 -8.61 10.44
N PHE A 154 1.74 -8.29 9.35
CA PHE A 154 2.24 -7.46 8.24
C PHE A 154 3.57 -7.95 7.67
N ALA A 155 3.72 -9.26 7.51
CA ALA A 155 4.94 -9.97 7.10
C ALA A 155 6.15 -9.78 8.04
N GLY A 156 5.98 -9.18 9.22
CA GLY A 156 7.06 -8.94 10.17
C GLY A 156 7.66 -10.24 10.70
N ASP A 157 6.85 -11.25 10.92
CA ASP A 157 7.25 -12.58 11.38
C ASP A 157 8.07 -13.35 10.33
N ASP A 158 7.73 -13.25 9.04
CA ASP A 158 8.48 -13.84 7.93
C ASP A 158 9.86 -13.18 7.77
N TYR A 159 9.93 -11.85 7.87
CA TYR A 159 11.21 -11.15 7.82
C TYR A 159 12.12 -11.48 8.99
N LEU A 160 11.59 -11.61 10.21
CA LEU A 160 12.36 -12.04 11.38
C LEU A 160 12.85 -13.48 11.23
N PHE A 161 12.08 -14.34 10.58
CA PHE A 161 12.49 -15.71 10.28
C PHE A 161 13.69 -15.76 9.31
N ARG A 162 13.62 -14.96 8.22
CA ARG A 162 14.67 -14.93 7.18
C ARG A 162 15.98 -14.32 7.64
N MET A 163 15.94 -13.36 8.56
CA MET A 163 17.13 -12.65 9.05
C MET A 163 17.14 -12.55 10.58
N PRO A 164 17.32 -13.68 11.30
CA PRO A 164 17.32 -13.67 12.75
C PRO A 164 18.62 -13.07 13.29
N TYR A 165 18.58 -11.83 13.78
CA TYR A 165 19.74 -11.18 14.40
C TYR A 165 20.16 -11.82 15.73
N LEU A 166 19.18 -12.31 16.50
CA LEU A 166 19.36 -12.98 17.79
C LEU A 166 18.41 -14.18 17.87
N PRO A 167 18.71 -15.29 17.18
CA PRO A 167 17.76 -16.40 17.03
C PRO A 167 17.34 -17.02 18.35
N GLU A 168 18.18 -17.00 19.37
CA GLU A 168 17.91 -17.56 20.71
C GLU A 168 17.15 -16.59 21.63
N CYS A 169 16.94 -15.33 21.21
CA CYS A 169 16.21 -14.36 22.01
C CYS A 169 14.73 -14.79 22.15
N PRO A 170 14.17 -14.88 23.40
CA PRO A 170 12.77 -15.27 23.61
C PRO A 170 11.78 -14.40 22.83
N LEU A 171 12.05 -13.08 22.70
CA LEU A 171 11.19 -12.17 21.93
C LEU A 171 11.19 -12.53 20.44
N VAL A 172 12.35 -12.89 19.89
CA VAL A 172 12.44 -13.34 18.49
C VAL A 172 11.70 -14.66 18.31
N GLN A 173 11.77 -15.59 19.26
CA GLN A 173 11.03 -16.86 19.22
C GLN A 173 9.52 -16.68 19.31
N ILE A 174 9.03 -15.60 19.93
CA ILE A 174 7.62 -15.24 19.94
C ILE A 174 7.19 -14.61 18.61
N MET A 175 8.02 -13.75 18.02
CA MET A 175 7.64 -12.94 16.89
C MET A 175 7.93 -13.56 15.52
N LYS A 176 8.99 -14.37 15.38
CA LYS A 176 9.38 -14.93 14.08
C LYS A 176 8.45 -16.06 13.63
N TRP A 177 8.25 -16.17 12.32
CA TRP A 177 7.57 -17.30 11.71
C TRP A 177 8.21 -18.64 12.17
N ASN A 178 7.39 -19.59 12.54
CA ASN A 178 7.82 -20.90 13.06
C ASN A 178 8.65 -20.86 14.35
N GLY A 179 8.61 -19.77 15.11
CA GLY A 179 9.18 -19.68 16.45
C GLY A 179 8.41 -20.53 17.46
N THR A 180 9.10 -21.01 18.53
CA THR A 180 8.53 -21.90 19.53
C THR A 180 7.27 -21.36 20.23
N SER A 181 7.14 -20.04 20.30
CA SER A 181 6.02 -19.36 20.96
C SER A 181 5.23 -18.45 20.00
N HIS A 182 5.39 -18.63 18.69
CA HIS A 182 4.78 -17.77 17.65
C HIS A 182 3.24 -17.76 17.71
N SER A 183 2.61 -18.87 18.13
CA SER A 183 1.16 -18.94 18.30
C SER A 183 0.59 -17.88 19.26
N TYR A 184 1.33 -17.49 20.30
CA TYR A 184 0.92 -16.41 21.20
C TYR A 184 0.93 -15.04 20.48
N CYS A 185 1.93 -14.79 19.65
CA CYS A 185 1.99 -13.57 18.82
C CYS A 185 0.80 -13.53 17.86
N LEU A 186 0.49 -14.63 17.19
CA LEU A 186 -0.65 -14.72 16.26
C LEU A 186 -1.97 -14.45 16.97
N ILE A 187 -2.25 -15.09 18.13
CA ILE A 187 -3.48 -14.86 18.88
C ILE A 187 -3.61 -13.37 19.27
N TYR A 188 -2.51 -12.78 19.74
CA TYR A 188 -2.49 -11.38 20.14
C TYR A 188 -2.74 -10.44 18.94
N THR A 189 -1.98 -10.58 17.85
CA THR A 189 -2.09 -9.72 16.68
C THR A 189 -3.44 -9.88 15.98
N TRP A 190 -3.96 -11.11 15.83
CA TRP A 190 -5.28 -11.36 15.28
C TRP A 190 -6.40 -10.73 16.12
N THR A 191 -6.31 -10.78 17.43
CA THR A 191 -7.30 -10.14 18.30
C THR A 191 -7.37 -8.65 18.05
N TYR A 192 -6.20 -7.96 18.01
CA TYR A 192 -6.15 -6.54 17.69
C TYR A 192 -6.64 -6.23 16.28
N TYR A 193 -6.31 -7.09 15.34
CA TYR A 193 -6.67 -6.92 13.94
C TYR A 193 -8.18 -6.99 13.74
N VAL A 194 -8.84 -7.94 14.38
CA VAL A 194 -10.31 -8.05 14.36
C VAL A 194 -10.98 -6.84 15.01
N ILE A 195 -10.49 -6.40 16.17
CA ILE A 195 -10.98 -5.19 16.84
C ILE A 195 -10.82 -3.97 15.92
N LEU A 196 -9.66 -3.82 15.29
CA LEU A 196 -9.37 -2.73 14.36
C LEU A 196 -10.37 -2.71 13.19
N PHE A 197 -10.53 -3.83 12.49
CA PHE A 197 -11.46 -3.92 11.36
C PHE A 197 -12.92 -3.73 11.77
N PHE A 198 -13.34 -4.27 12.91
CA PHE A 198 -14.68 -4.04 13.43
C PHE A 198 -14.94 -2.53 13.65
N GLY A 199 -13.99 -1.82 14.25
CA GLY A 199 -14.09 -0.37 14.42
C GLY A 199 -14.15 0.40 13.10
N ILE A 200 -13.36 -0.01 12.09
CA ILE A 200 -13.38 0.59 10.74
C ILE A 200 -14.76 0.39 10.08
N VAL A 201 -15.30 -0.83 10.12
CA VAL A 201 -16.62 -1.14 9.57
C VAL A 201 -17.69 -0.32 10.27
N LEU A 202 -17.61 -0.24 11.60
CA LEU A 202 -18.55 0.56 12.40
C LEU A 202 -18.49 2.04 12.02
N SER A 203 -17.29 2.62 11.87
CA SER A 203 -17.10 3.99 11.39
C SER A 203 -17.76 4.21 10.01
N GLY A 204 -17.58 3.26 9.08
CA GLY A 204 -18.19 3.33 7.75
C GLY A 204 -19.72 3.29 7.80
N LEU A 205 -20.29 2.34 8.53
CA LEU A 205 -21.74 2.20 8.67
C LEU A 205 -22.40 3.43 9.32
N LEU A 206 -21.75 3.96 10.36
CA LEU A 206 -22.24 5.15 11.06
C LEU A 206 -22.16 6.41 10.18
N ALA A 207 -21.17 6.51 9.29
CA ALA A 207 -21.07 7.61 8.33
C ALA A 207 -22.20 7.62 7.30
N LEU A 208 -22.70 6.47 6.85
CA LEU A 208 -23.82 6.37 5.90
C LEU A 208 -25.10 7.03 6.44
N GLY A 209 -25.28 7.09 7.76
CA GLY A 209 -26.40 7.76 8.41
C GLY A 209 -26.27 9.28 8.53
N HIS A 210 -25.10 9.87 8.21
CA HIS A 210 -24.85 11.31 8.38
C HIS A 210 -24.96 12.08 7.06
N ARG A 211 -26.15 12.26 6.55
CA ARG A 211 -26.38 13.09 5.34
C ARG A 211 -26.08 14.57 5.64
N GLY A 212 -25.12 15.15 4.94
CA GLY A 212 -24.86 16.60 4.93
C GLY A 212 -23.79 17.09 5.92
N ARG A 213 -23.18 16.24 6.76
CA ARG A 213 -22.05 16.61 7.63
C ARG A 213 -20.73 16.30 6.91
N GLN A 214 -19.72 17.15 7.12
CA GLN A 214 -18.36 16.81 6.68
C GLN A 214 -17.89 15.55 7.42
N ASP A 215 -17.50 14.53 6.66
CA ASP A 215 -16.96 13.29 7.21
C ASP A 215 -15.47 13.46 7.50
N PRO A 216 -15.04 13.47 8.78
CA PRO A 216 -13.64 13.67 9.12
C PRO A 216 -12.75 12.50 8.66
N MET A 217 -13.33 11.29 8.46
CA MET A 217 -12.62 10.10 8.03
C MET A 217 -12.71 9.85 6.52
N MET A 218 -13.26 10.77 5.74
CA MET A 218 -13.47 10.62 4.29
C MET A 218 -12.16 10.29 3.55
N ILE A 219 -11.07 10.99 3.86
CA ILE A 219 -9.76 10.74 3.25
C ILE A 219 -9.30 9.32 3.56
N GLY A 220 -9.43 8.88 4.81
CA GLY A 220 -9.08 7.53 5.23
C GLY A 220 -9.85 6.46 4.46
N ARG A 221 -11.16 6.62 4.32
CA ARG A 221 -12.01 5.68 3.57
C ARG A 221 -11.65 5.62 2.10
N ILE A 222 -11.41 6.76 1.46
CA ILE A 222 -10.98 6.82 0.06
C ILE A 222 -9.59 6.16 -0.09
N ALA A 223 -8.66 6.41 0.83
CA ALA A 223 -7.34 5.78 0.80
C ALA A 223 -7.41 4.26 0.98
N MET A 224 -8.29 3.75 1.86
CA MET A 224 -8.50 2.30 2.04
C MET A 224 -9.07 1.64 0.78
N ILE A 225 -10.01 2.31 0.10
CA ILE A 225 -10.50 1.85 -1.21
C ILE A 225 -9.36 1.92 -2.23
N GLY A 226 -8.59 2.99 -2.24
CA GLY A 226 -7.47 3.18 -3.14
C GLY A 226 -6.40 2.08 -3.04
N ILE A 227 -5.99 1.68 -1.82
CA ILE A 227 -5.03 0.59 -1.64
C ILE A 227 -5.64 -0.76 -2.05
N ALA A 228 -6.90 -1.01 -1.77
CA ALA A 228 -7.58 -2.23 -2.21
C ALA A 228 -7.63 -2.32 -3.75
N LEU A 229 -7.98 -1.23 -4.43
CA LEU A 229 -7.98 -1.17 -5.91
C LEU A 229 -6.57 -1.32 -6.49
N PHE A 230 -5.56 -0.70 -5.88
CA PHE A 230 -4.17 -0.84 -6.30
C PHE A 230 -3.71 -2.30 -6.27
N GLN A 231 -4.08 -3.04 -5.24
CA GLN A 231 -3.72 -4.44 -5.07
C GLN A 231 -4.43 -5.41 -6.03
N ILE A 232 -5.46 -4.98 -6.73
CA ILE A 232 -6.08 -5.81 -7.78
C ILE A 232 -5.05 -6.22 -8.83
N LEU A 233 -4.20 -5.31 -9.27
CA LEU A 233 -3.19 -5.57 -10.29
C LEU A 233 -1.78 -5.76 -9.73
N TRP A 234 -1.45 -5.11 -8.62
CA TRP A 234 -0.10 -5.08 -8.07
C TRP A 234 0.24 -6.36 -7.30
N GLU A 235 1.54 -6.62 -7.08
CA GLU A 235 2.01 -7.67 -6.18
C GLU A 235 1.35 -7.57 -4.81
N CYS A 236 0.92 -8.71 -4.27
CA CYS A 236 0.31 -8.80 -2.95
C CYS A 236 1.37 -8.97 -1.86
N ASN A 237 1.34 -8.06 -0.89
CA ASN A 237 2.17 -8.17 0.30
C ASN A 237 1.54 -7.39 1.45
N SER A 238 1.34 -8.03 2.59
CA SER A 238 0.73 -7.43 3.78
C SER A 238 1.52 -6.23 4.33
N ARG A 239 2.86 -6.19 4.13
CA ARG A 239 3.69 -5.03 4.48
C ARG A 239 3.25 -3.71 3.83
N TYR A 240 2.48 -3.76 2.74
CA TYR A 240 1.95 -2.55 2.11
C TYR A 240 0.83 -1.94 2.92
N VAL A 241 0.08 -2.75 3.66
CA VAL A 241 -1.04 -2.30 4.51
C VAL A 241 -0.55 -1.58 5.75
N ILE A 242 0.64 -1.91 6.28
CA ILE A 242 1.19 -1.29 7.50
C ILE A 242 1.33 0.24 7.37
N THR A 243 1.57 0.74 6.17
CA THR A 243 1.67 2.19 5.93
C THR A 243 0.35 2.93 6.16
N PHE A 244 -0.78 2.22 6.12
CA PHE A 244 -2.11 2.76 6.39
C PHE A 244 -2.57 2.52 7.83
N LEU A 245 -1.81 1.77 8.64
CA LEU A 245 -2.18 1.40 10.00
C LEU A 245 -2.54 2.61 10.89
N PRO A 246 -1.80 3.74 10.88
CA PRO A 246 -2.19 4.90 11.67
C PRO A 246 -3.58 5.44 11.29
N MET A 247 -3.92 5.45 10.00
CA MET A 247 -5.23 5.87 9.50
C MET A 247 -6.32 4.86 9.86
N MET A 248 -6.02 3.56 9.77
CA MET A 248 -6.93 2.49 10.18
C MET A 248 -7.28 2.62 11.67
N ILE A 249 -6.30 2.93 12.52
CA ILE A 249 -6.51 3.16 13.96
C ILE A 249 -7.44 4.36 14.17
N LEU A 250 -7.20 5.49 13.50
CA LEU A 250 -8.07 6.67 13.62
C LEU A 250 -9.51 6.37 13.18
N MET A 251 -9.69 5.65 12.10
CA MET A 251 -11.02 5.22 11.63
C MET A 251 -11.71 4.28 12.61
N ALA A 252 -10.98 3.34 13.20
CA ALA A 252 -11.53 2.43 14.20
C ALA A 252 -11.96 3.19 15.47
N LEU A 253 -11.14 4.11 15.95
CA LEU A 253 -11.47 4.97 17.09
C LEU A 253 -12.70 5.82 16.80
N ASP A 254 -12.80 6.44 15.61
CA ASP A 254 -13.99 7.19 15.18
C ASP A 254 -15.24 6.31 15.26
N GLY A 255 -15.16 5.06 14.79
CA GLY A 255 -16.26 4.11 14.85
C GLY A 255 -16.73 3.83 16.27
N TYR A 256 -15.80 3.51 17.17
CA TYR A 256 -16.11 3.21 18.57
C TYR A 256 -16.66 4.43 19.33
N PHE A 257 -16.03 5.60 19.17
CA PHE A 257 -16.49 6.82 19.85
C PHE A 257 -17.86 7.28 19.34
N THR A 258 -18.09 7.25 18.05
CA THR A 258 -19.39 7.64 17.47
C THR A 258 -20.49 6.66 17.89
N CYS A 259 -20.21 5.36 17.94
CA CYS A 259 -21.15 4.36 18.44
C CYS A 259 -21.51 4.62 19.90
N LYS A 260 -20.50 4.81 20.76
CA LYS A 260 -20.72 5.14 22.18
C LYS A 260 -21.60 6.39 22.36
N GLN A 261 -21.30 7.46 21.61
CA GLN A 261 -22.09 8.71 21.69
C GLN A 261 -23.56 8.51 21.32
N ARG A 262 -23.84 7.68 20.29
CA ARG A 262 -25.23 7.40 19.89
C ARG A 262 -25.97 6.56 20.92
N LEU A 263 -25.32 5.59 21.55
CA LEU A 263 -25.93 4.78 22.60
C LEU A 263 -26.29 5.65 23.82
N THR A 264 -25.40 6.54 24.26
CA THR A 264 -25.65 7.45 25.39
C THR A 264 -26.66 8.55 25.12
N GLN A 265 -27.03 8.82 23.87
CA GLN A 265 -28.06 9.79 23.49
C GLN A 265 -29.44 9.13 23.29
N ALA A 266 -29.49 7.83 23.24
CA ALA A 266 -30.74 7.05 23.08
C ALA A 266 -31.36 6.66 24.44
N ASP A 267 -30.56 6.72 25.50
CA ASP A 267 -30.99 6.58 26.90
C ASP A 267 -31.44 7.95 27.45
#